data_c1a53d7aeca4c8b00a38c68720b58173
#
_entry.id   c1a53d7aeca4c8b00a38c68720b58173
#
_cell.length_a   1.000
_cell.length_b   1.000
_cell.length_c   1.000
_cell.angle_alpha   90.00
_cell.angle_beta   90.00
_cell.angle_gamma   90.00
#
_symmetry.space_group_name_H-M   'P 1'
#
loop_
_entity.id
_entity.type
_entity.pdbx_description
1 polymer ?
#
loop_
_entity_poly.entity_id
_entity_poly.type
_entity_poly.pdbx_seq_one_letter_code
_entity_poly.pdbx_strand_id
1 'polypeptide(L)'
;MERSDAESSKPLTEPVLLILLSLADQPRHGYALLKDIEVLSHGRVRLSTGTLYGALRRLLEDLWIERFEQEDTSREKQAYRLTASGRRQLRQELNRMKQLTHAGAARLRTGAA
;
A
#
# COMPACT_ATOMS: atom_id res chain seq x y z
N MET A 1 -21.76 -7.31 10.52
CA MET A 1 -20.79 -7.24 11.18
C MET A 1 -19.65 -7.99 10.79
N GLU A 2 -19.67 -9.23 10.78
CA GLU A 2 -18.52 -9.97 10.38
C GLU A 2 -18.17 -9.79 8.97
N ARG A 3 -19.11 -9.32 8.20
CA ARG A 3 -18.89 -9.13 6.82
C ARG A 3 -17.80 -8.13 6.54
N SER A 4 -17.71 -7.05 7.29
CA SER A 4 -16.68 -6.08 7.01
C SER A 4 -15.31 -6.61 7.40
N ASP A 5 -15.23 -7.48 8.40
CA ASP A 5 -13.95 -8.09 8.71
C ASP A 5 -13.48 -8.97 7.58
N ALA A 6 -14.39 -9.74 6.98
CA ALA A 6 -14.01 -10.59 5.86
C ALA A 6 -13.51 -9.75 4.70
N GLU A 7 -14.18 -8.64 4.44
CA GLU A 7 -13.75 -7.79 3.34
C GLU A 7 -12.42 -7.13 3.61
N SER A 8 -12.19 -6.72 4.85
CA SER A 8 -10.96 -6.04 5.15
C SER A 8 -9.77 -7.00 5.19
N SER A 9 -10.02 -8.30 5.16
CA SER A 9 -8.91 -9.24 5.15
C SER A 9 -8.59 -9.76 3.76
N LYS A 10 -9.21 -9.22 2.72
CA LYS A 10 -8.86 -9.61 1.37
C LYS A 10 -7.44 -9.18 1.03
N PRO A 11 -6.73 -9.99 0.26
CA PRO A 11 -5.40 -9.58 -0.16
C PRO A 11 -5.44 -8.28 -0.94
N LEU A 12 -4.43 -7.47 -0.75
CA LEU A 12 -4.31 -6.23 -1.49
C LEU A 12 -3.65 -6.52 -2.83
N THR A 13 -4.03 -5.74 -3.84
CA THR A 13 -3.30 -5.82 -5.10
C THR A 13 -1.91 -5.26 -4.88
N GLU A 14 -0.99 -5.64 -5.76
CA GLU A 14 0.37 -5.17 -5.60
C GLU A 14 0.48 -3.65 -5.65
N PRO A 15 -0.19 -2.95 -6.58
CA PRO A 15 -0.09 -1.49 -6.57
C PRO A 15 -0.60 -0.87 -5.28
N VAL A 16 -1.72 -1.37 -4.75
CA VAL A 16 -2.27 -0.84 -3.51
C VAL A 16 -1.31 -1.11 -2.35
N LEU A 17 -0.77 -2.31 -2.27
CA LEU A 17 0.20 -2.64 -1.23
C LEU A 17 1.38 -1.70 -1.28
N LEU A 18 1.91 -1.45 -2.48
CA LEU A 18 3.08 -0.58 -2.61
C LEU A 18 2.77 0.86 -2.25
N ILE A 19 1.56 1.34 -2.58
CA ILE A 19 1.18 2.70 -2.18
C ILE A 19 1.14 2.80 -0.66
N LEU A 20 0.51 1.84 -0.01
CA LEU A 20 0.42 1.89 1.45
C LEU A 20 1.79 1.76 2.10
N LEU A 21 2.65 0.89 1.55
CA LEU A 21 4.01 0.77 2.05
C LEU A 21 4.77 2.08 1.92
N SER A 22 4.60 2.74 0.77
CA SER A 22 5.32 3.97 0.52
C SER A 22 4.89 5.07 1.49
N LEU A 23 3.66 5.01 1.97
CA LEU A 23 3.14 6.02 2.89
C LEU A 23 3.31 5.63 4.36
N ALA A 24 3.90 4.47 4.63
CA ALA A 24 3.96 3.98 6.00
C ALA A 24 4.86 4.83 6.89
N ASP A 25 5.91 5.41 6.33
CA ASP A 25 6.87 6.16 7.13
C ASP A 25 6.69 7.68 7.03
N GLN A 26 6.04 8.19 6.00
CA GLN A 26 5.89 9.63 5.86
C GLN A 26 4.89 9.95 4.76
N PRO A 27 4.27 11.13 4.82
CA PRO A 27 3.42 11.57 3.70
C PRO A 27 4.26 11.77 2.44
N ARG A 28 3.63 11.59 1.29
CA ARG A 28 4.32 11.78 0.01
C ARG A 28 3.36 12.38 -1.01
N HIS A 29 3.92 13.17 -1.91
CA HIS A 29 3.18 13.66 -3.07
C HIS A 29 3.08 12.54 -4.10
N GLY A 30 2.15 12.70 -5.04
CA GLY A 30 1.95 11.67 -6.05
C GLY A 30 3.20 11.33 -6.82
N TYR A 31 3.98 12.34 -7.21
CA TYR A 31 5.18 12.07 -7.97
C TYR A 31 6.20 11.27 -7.15
N ALA A 32 6.33 11.65 -5.87
CA ALA A 32 7.25 10.93 -4.99
C ALA A 32 6.77 9.49 -4.79
N LEU A 33 5.45 9.27 -4.78
CA LEU A 33 4.92 7.91 -4.69
C LEU A 33 5.35 7.08 -5.89
N LEU A 34 5.24 7.64 -7.10
CA LEU A 34 5.65 6.89 -8.29
C LEU A 34 7.08 6.46 -8.19
N LYS A 35 7.95 7.37 -7.77
CA LYS A 35 9.37 7.05 -7.68
C LYS A 35 9.66 6.05 -6.58
N ASP A 36 9.03 6.22 -5.42
CA ASP A 36 9.30 5.33 -4.31
C ASP A 36 8.80 3.91 -4.60
N ILE A 37 7.68 3.79 -5.30
CA ILE A 37 7.15 2.49 -5.67
C ILE A 37 8.13 1.76 -6.59
N GLU A 38 8.75 2.49 -7.51
CA GLU A 38 9.77 1.89 -8.35
C GLU A 38 10.91 1.35 -7.51
N VAL A 39 11.35 2.14 -6.53
CA VAL A 39 12.45 1.71 -5.67
C VAL A 39 12.04 0.50 -4.84
N LEU A 40 10.88 0.55 -4.21
CA LEU A 40 10.41 -0.55 -3.37
C LEU A 40 10.30 -1.85 -4.15
N SER A 41 9.89 -1.77 -5.40
CA SER A 41 9.68 -2.96 -6.21
C SER A 41 10.89 -3.34 -7.03
N HIS A 42 12.01 -2.65 -6.84
CA HIS A 42 13.22 -2.90 -7.60
C HIS A 42 12.95 -2.78 -9.11
N GLY A 43 12.15 -1.79 -9.47
CA GLY A 43 11.85 -1.51 -10.85
C GLY A 43 10.78 -2.39 -11.48
N ARG A 44 10.25 -3.34 -10.73
CA ARG A 44 9.24 -4.24 -11.29
C ARG A 44 7.90 -3.58 -11.51
N VAL A 45 7.55 -2.61 -10.67
CA VAL A 45 6.27 -1.96 -10.77
C VAL A 45 6.48 -0.50 -11.10
N ARG A 46 5.99 -0.10 -12.25
CA ARG A 46 6.03 1.29 -12.68
C ARG A 46 4.61 1.68 -13.03
N LEU A 47 4.00 2.46 -12.17
CA LEU A 47 2.62 2.86 -12.39
C LEU A 47 2.56 4.08 -13.29
N SER A 48 1.55 4.10 -14.16
CA SER A 48 1.25 5.32 -14.88
C SER A 48 0.58 6.29 -13.92
N THR A 49 0.59 7.57 -14.29
CA THR A 49 -0.07 8.56 -13.45
C THR A 49 -1.56 8.25 -13.34
N GLY A 50 -2.18 7.81 -14.44
CA GLY A 50 -3.59 7.47 -14.39
C GLY A 50 -3.89 6.34 -13.43
N THR A 51 -3.08 5.30 -13.44
CA THR A 51 -3.26 4.18 -12.54
C THR A 51 -3.05 4.62 -11.09
N LEU A 52 -2.01 5.42 -10.85
CA LEU A 52 -1.74 5.90 -9.51
C LEU A 52 -2.91 6.72 -8.97
N TYR A 53 -3.35 7.71 -9.74
CA TYR A 53 -4.39 8.61 -9.22
C TYR A 53 -5.74 7.93 -9.14
N GLY A 54 -5.99 6.93 -10.00
CA GLY A 54 -7.19 6.11 -9.84
C GLY A 54 -7.17 5.33 -8.55
N ALA A 55 -6.02 4.75 -8.21
CA ALA A 55 -5.89 4.01 -6.96
C ALA A 55 -6.00 4.94 -5.76
N LEU A 56 -5.35 6.12 -5.83
CA LEU A 56 -5.42 7.07 -4.73
C LEU A 56 -6.85 7.51 -4.47
N ARG A 57 -7.62 7.74 -5.53
CA ARG A 57 -9.02 8.14 -5.36
C ARG A 57 -9.80 7.07 -4.61
N ARG A 58 -9.60 5.82 -4.98
CA ARG A 58 -10.29 4.72 -4.31
C ARG A 58 -9.86 4.59 -2.86
N LEU A 59 -8.57 4.75 -2.59
CA LEU A 59 -8.06 4.67 -1.23
C LEU A 59 -8.56 5.82 -0.37
N LEU A 60 -8.75 6.99 -0.96
CA LEU A 60 -9.37 8.11 -0.25
C LEU A 60 -10.83 7.79 0.09
N GLU A 61 -11.55 7.20 -0.86
CA GLU A 61 -12.94 6.82 -0.63
C GLU A 61 -13.05 5.77 0.46
N ASP A 62 -12.10 4.86 0.51
CA ASP A 62 -12.10 3.80 1.52
C ASP A 62 -11.56 4.28 2.86
N LEU A 63 -11.09 5.51 2.92
CA LEU A 63 -10.56 6.12 4.15
C LEU A 63 -9.29 5.42 4.65
N TRP A 64 -8.54 4.82 3.75
CA TRP A 64 -7.25 4.23 4.10
C TRP A 64 -6.13 5.25 4.00
N ILE A 65 -6.33 6.30 3.22
CA ILE A 65 -5.41 7.42 3.14
C ILE A 65 -6.23 8.70 3.22
N GLU A 66 -5.52 9.78 3.50
CA GLU A 66 -6.16 11.09 3.54
C GLU A 66 -5.17 12.09 2.99
N ARG A 67 -5.71 13.22 2.55
CA ARG A 67 -4.86 14.30 2.06
C ARG A 67 -4.18 14.96 3.23
N PHE A 68 -2.89 15.22 3.05
CA PHE A 68 -2.10 15.90 4.07
C PHE A 68 -1.81 17.30 3.55
N GLU A 69 -2.41 18.29 4.19
CA GLU A 69 -2.24 19.66 3.74
C GLU A 69 -0.91 20.20 4.19
N GLN A 70 -0.23 20.84 3.27
CA GLN A 70 1.01 21.52 3.58
C GLN A 70 0.81 22.98 3.28
N GLU A 71 1.76 23.81 3.71
CA GLU A 71 1.64 25.24 3.48
C GLU A 71 1.55 25.56 2.01
N ASP A 72 2.27 24.82 1.19
CA ASP A 72 2.18 25.01 -0.24
C ASP A 72 0.95 24.26 -0.71
N THR A 73 -0.05 25.03 -1.15
CA THR A 73 -1.34 24.44 -1.46
C THR A 73 -1.53 24.14 -2.94
N SER A 74 -0.49 24.17 -3.75
CA SER A 74 -0.69 23.88 -5.16
C SER A 74 -1.13 22.43 -5.30
N ARG A 75 -2.00 22.19 -6.29
CA ARG A 75 -2.51 20.84 -6.50
C ARG A 75 -1.43 19.84 -6.77
N GLU A 76 -0.41 20.26 -7.48
CA GLU A 76 0.66 19.35 -7.86
C GLU A 76 1.48 18.90 -6.68
N LYS A 77 1.37 19.63 -5.58
CA LYS A 77 2.14 19.29 -4.39
C LYS A 77 1.28 18.76 -3.28
N GLN A 78 0.10 18.27 -3.60
CA GLN A 78 -0.75 17.69 -2.59
C GLN A 78 -0.18 16.35 -2.14
N ALA A 79 -0.04 16.19 -0.84
CA ALA A 79 0.52 14.98 -0.27
C ALA A 79 -0.59 14.10 0.29
N TYR A 80 -0.27 12.85 0.48
CA TYR A 80 -1.18 11.85 1.05
C TYR A 80 -0.49 11.18 2.22
N ARG A 81 -1.27 10.67 3.15
CA ARG A 81 -0.73 9.92 4.28
C ARG A 81 -1.71 8.83 4.68
N LEU A 82 -1.21 7.84 5.40
CA LEU A 82 -2.07 6.77 5.89
C LEU A 82 -2.96 7.28 7.00
N THR A 83 -4.20 6.79 7.00
CA THR A 83 -5.05 6.93 8.17
C THR A 83 -4.76 5.76 9.12
N ALA A 84 -5.37 5.79 10.31
CA ALA A 84 -5.26 4.66 11.22
C ALA A 84 -5.83 3.39 10.57
N SER A 85 -6.92 3.54 9.82
CA SER A 85 -7.51 2.41 9.13
C SER A 85 -6.57 1.84 8.07
N GLY A 86 -5.95 2.73 7.28
CA GLY A 86 -5.00 2.27 6.27
C GLY A 86 -3.80 1.56 6.90
N ARG A 87 -3.34 2.08 8.02
CA ARG A 87 -2.21 1.45 8.72
C ARG A 87 -2.59 0.05 9.19
N ARG A 88 -3.82 -0.13 9.67
CA ARG A 88 -4.28 -1.45 10.08
C ARG A 88 -4.35 -2.41 8.89
N GLN A 89 -4.85 -1.92 7.75
CA GLN A 89 -4.92 -2.76 6.56
C GLN A 89 -3.54 -3.20 6.11
N LEU A 90 -2.59 -2.29 6.13
CA LEU A 90 -1.24 -2.62 5.75
C LEU A 90 -0.64 -3.65 6.71
N ARG A 91 -0.85 -3.44 8.02
CA ARG A 91 -0.31 -4.36 9.01
C ARG A 91 -0.88 -5.76 8.85
N GLN A 92 -2.18 -5.86 8.59
CA GLN A 92 -2.82 -7.15 8.38
C GLN A 92 -2.21 -7.87 7.17
N GLU A 93 -1.99 -7.12 6.11
CA GLU A 93 -1.44 -7.73 4.90
C GLU A 93 -0.01 -8.18 5.11
N LEU A 94 0.79 -7.37 5.80
CA LEU A 94 2.17 -7.75 6.07
C LEU A 94 2.24 -8.98 6.97
N ASN A 95 1.34 -9.08 7.94
CA ASN A 95 1.29 -10.26 8.80
C ASN A 95 0.94 -11.50 8.00
N ARG A 96 0.01 -11.39 7.07
CA ARG A 96 -0.35 -12.51 6.21
C ARG A 96 0.84 -12.94 5.37
N MET A 97 1.54 -11.98 4.79
CA MET A 97 2.70 -12.29 3.97
C MET A 97 3.80 -12.93 4.78
N LYS A 98 3.98 -12.47 6.02
CA LYS A 98 4.99 -13.05 6.89
C LYS A 98 4.67 -14.51 7.18
N GLN A 99 3.41 -14.81 7.45
CA GLN A 99 3.00 -16.19 7.71
C GLN A 99 3.22 -17.06 6.48
N LEU A 100 2.88 -16.56 5.31
CA LEU A 100 3.07 -17.33 4.08
C LEU A 100 4.55 -17.54 3.79
N THR A 101 5.35 -16.52 4.01
CA THR A 101 6.79 -16.62 3.80
C THR A 101 7.38 -17.70 4.73
N HIS A 102 6.95 -17.68 5.98
CA HIS A 102 7.43 -18.65 6.96
C HIS A 102 7.02 -20.07 6.57
N ALA A 103 5.76 -20.25 6.20
CA ALA A 103 5.27 -21.57 5.82
C ALA A 103 5.98 -22.08 4.58
N GLY A 104 6.16 -21.19 3.59
CA GLY A 104 6.82 -21.58 2.36
C GLY A 104 8.26 -21.97 2.58
N ALA A 105 8.97 -21.19 3.38
CA ALA A 105 10.38 -21.51 3.67
C ALA A 105 10.50 -22.86 4.36
N ALA A 106 9.59 -23.14 5.31
CA ALA A 106 9.64 -24.42 6.02
C ALA A 106 9.41 -25.58 5.07
N ARG A 107 8.42 -25.44 4.17
CA ARG A 107 8.12 -26.52 3.25
C ARG A 107 9.22 -26.75 2.23
N LEU A 108 9.83 -25.66 1.78
CA LEU A 108 10.95 -25.82 0.86
C LEU A 108 12.13 -26.54 1.50
N ARG A 109 12.34 -26.33 2.78
CA ARG A 109 13.43 -27.03 3.48
C ARG A 109 13.17 -28.52 3.60
N THR A 110 11.93 -28.92 3.85
CA THR A 110 11.59 -30.31 4.04
C THR A 110 11.28 -31.04 2.76
N GLY A 111 10.92 -30.31 1.72
CA GLY A 111 10.62 -30.93 0.46
C GLY A 111 11.88 -31.43 -0.19
N ALA A 112 11.81 -32.63 -0.72
CA ALA A 112 12.93 -33.18 -1.45
C ALA A 112 12.98 -32.46 -2.77
N ALA A 113 13.99 -31.83 -3.01
CA ALA A 113 14.04 -31.05 -4.23
C ALA A 113 14.01 -31.86 -5.47
#